data_5fd868abaabaf3754904f2034d7f03f6
#
_entry.id   5fd868abaabaf3754904f2034d7f03f6
#
_cell.length_a   1.000
_cell.length_b   1.000
_cell.length_c   1.000
_cell.angle_alpha   90.00
_cell.angle_beta   90.00
_cell.angle_gamma   90.00
#
_symmetry.space_group_name_H-M   'P 1'
#
loop_
_entity.id
_entity.type
_entity.pdbx_description
1 polymer ?
#
loop_
_entity_poly.entity_id
_entity_poly.type
_entity_poly.pdbx_seq_one_letter_code
_entity_poly.pdbx_strand_id
1 'polypeptide(L)'
;MSQSWPKAEPDRISRLHVLAAMTPGAVVVETVVPHAFDDVWSVASDLEHELPRCLADVRSFTITRTDGERLEADARGFIGLRARFDVILRPGWCVMRSRFLLGAMAAEPTATGTRFAFLGGFRFPGTRPAAPVLRLVGRPAVSHVVRRYAERIGT
;
A
#
# COMPACT_ATOMS: atom_id res chain seq x y z
N MET A 1 37.78 -3.10 -21.50
CA MET A 1 36.59 -3.90 -21.14
C MET A 1 35.90 -3.27 -19.95
N SER A 2 34.78 -2.59 -20.18
CA SER A 2 33.96 -2.10 -19.10
C SER A 2 33.09 -3.24 -18.58
N GLN A 3 33.41 -3.77 -17.40
CA GLN A 3 32.48 -4.63 -16.69
C GLN A 3 31.35 -3.76 -16.18
N SER A 4 30.24 -3.73 -16.91
CA SER A 4 29.00 -3.21 -16.37
C SER A 4 28.46 -4.23 -15.37
N TRP A 5 28.61 -3.91 -14.10
CA TRP A 5 27.91 -4.65 -13.06
C TRP A 5 26.41 -4.55 -13.34
N PRO A 6 25.67 -5.66 -13.37
CA PRO A 6 24.23 -5.56 -13.46
C PRO A 6 23.75 -4.80 -12.23
N LYS A 7 23.26 -3.60 -12.45
CA LYS A 7 22.50 -2.87 -11.43
C LYS A 7 21.20 -3.62 -11.28
N ALA A 8 21.17 -4.57 -10.36
CA ALA A 8 19.93 -5.18 -9.94
C ALA A 8 19.13 -4.09 -9.24
N GLU A 9 18.21 -3.44 -9.94
CA GLU A 9 17.23 -2.58 -9.30
C GLU A 9 16.39 -3.45 -8.38
N PRO A 10 16.24 -3.09 -7.08
CA PRO A 10 15.38 -3.83 -6.18
C PRO A 10 13.95 -3.82 -6.76
N ASP A 11 13.28 -4.96 -6.71
CA ASP A 11 11.89 -5.04 -7.12
C ASP A 11 11.01 -4.11 -6.25
N ARG A 12 9.79 -3.87 -6.69
CA ARG A 12 8.87 -2.94 -6.01
C ARG A 12 8.54 -3.40 -4.59
N ILE A 13 8.41 -4.69 -4.36
CA ILE A 13 8.12 -5.23 -3.03
C ILE A 13 9.33 -5.06 -2.10
N SER A 14 10.55 -5.24 -2.58
CA SER A 14 11.76 -4.94 -1.81
C SER A 14 11.84 -3.46 -1.43
N ARG A 15 11.46 -2.56 -2.33
CA ARG A 15 11.36 -1.12 -2.04
C ARG A 15 10.31 -0.83 -0.97
N LEU A 16 9.20 -1.56 -0.98
CA LEU A 16 8.16 -1.44 0.03
C LEU A 16 8.69 -1.83 1.43
N HIS A 17 9.48 -2.90 1.51
CA HIS A 17 10.13 -3.29 2.77
C HIS A 17 11.14 -2.25 3.26
N VAL A 18 11.86 -1.60 2.36
CA VAL A 18 12.76 -0.48 2.72
C VAL A 18 11.95 0.68 3.30
N LEU A 19 10.84 1.03 2.67
CA LEU A 19 9.94 2.08 3.17
C LEU A 19 9.39 1.73 4.57
N ALA A 20 9.02 0.48 4.79
CA ALA A 20 8.58 0.00 6.09
C ALA A 20 9.67 0.09 7.15
N ALA A 21 10.91 -0.25 6.80
CA ALA A 21 12.06 -0.17 7.71
C ALA A 21 12.36 1.28 8.12
N MET A 22 12.05 2.24 7.27
CA MET A 22 12.20 3.67 7.55
C MET A 22 11.03 4.27 8.33
N THR A 23 9.96 3.53 8.53
CA THR A 23 8.73 4.00 9.20
C THR A 23 8.53 3.19 10.49
N PRO A 24 8.85 3.75 11.66
CA PRO A 24 8.71 3.01 12.93
C PRO A 24 7.29 2.49 13.14
N GLY A 25 7.17 1.20 13.42
CA GLY A 25 5.89 0.55 13.67
C GLY A 25 5.11 0.16 12.41
N ALA A 26 5.61 0.44 11.22
CA ALA A 26 4.97 0.03 9.97
C ALA A 26 4.97 -1.50 9.81
N VAL A 27 3.93 -2.01 9.21
CA VAL A 27 3.73 -3.43 8.93
C VAL A 27 3.58 -3.65 7.43
N VAL A 28 4.28 -4.64 6.89
CA VAL A 28 4.10 -5.12 5.51
C VAL A 28 3.60 -6.55 5.55
N VAL A 29 2.57 -6.84 4.78
CA VAL A 29 2.05 -8.20 4.57
C VAL A 29 2.03 -8.48 3.08
N GLU A 30 2.55 -9.63 2.69
CA GLU A 30 2.60 -10.10 1.30
C GLU A 30 1.71 -11.30 1.09
N THR A 31 1.23 -11.46 -0.13
CA THR A 31 0.55 -12.66 -0.60
C THR A 31 0.87 -12.90 -2.07
N VAL A 32 0.67 -14.13 -2.52
CA VAL A 32 0.71 -14.48 -3.95
C VAL A 32 -0.71 -14.74 -4.42
N VAL A 33 -1.10 -14.07 -5.49
CA VAL A 33 -2.42 -14.18 -6.08
C VAL A 33 -2.28 -14.91 -7.43
N PRO A 34 -3.08 -15.96 -7.70
CA PRO A 34 -2.97 -16.73 -8.95
C PRO A 34 -3.65 -16.02 -10.14
N HIS A 35 -3.31 -14.76 -10.34
CA HIS A 35 -3.84 -13.91 -11.41
C HIS A 35 -2.72 -13.09 -12.03
N ALA A 36 -2.89 -12.68 -13.30
CA ALA A 36 -1.91 -11.87 -14.01
C ALA A 36 -1.72 -10.49 -13.36
N PHE A 37 -0.53 -9.93 -13.49
CA PHE A 37 -0.18 -8.63 -12.93
C PHE A 37 -1.19 -7.54 -13.29
N ASP A 38 -1.62 -7.46 -14.56
CA ASP A 38 -2.56 -6.43 -15.00
C ASP A 38 -3.93 -6.56 -14.32
N ASP A 39 -4.40 -7.79 -14.11
CA ASP A 39 -5.66 -8.05 -13.41
C ASP A 39 -5.57 -7.66 -11.93
N VAL A 40 -4.46 -7.99 -11.29
CA VAL A 40 -4.21 -7.61 -9.89
C VAL A 40 -4.12 -6.10 -9.75
N TRP A 41 -3.34 -5.46 -10.62
CA TRP A 41 -3.11 -4.02 -10.50
C TRP A 41 -4.32 -3.19 -10.90
N SER A 42 -5.16 -3.66 -11.79
CA SER A 42 -6.42 -2.98 -12.13
C SER A 42 -7.35 -2.83 -10.91
N VAL A 43 -7.37 -3.81 -10.03
CA VAL A 43 -8.12 -3.76 -8.77
C VAL A 43 -7.38 -2.89 -7.75
N ALA A 44 -6.09 -3.13 -7.54
CA ALA A 44 -5.32 -2.42 -6.53
C ALA A 44 -5.19 -0.93 -6.80
N SER A 45 -5.09 -0.52 -8.07
CA SER A 45 -4.98 0.88 -8.47
C SER A 45 -6.30 1.64 -8.50
N ASP A 46 -7.42 0.97 -8.38
CA ASP A 46 -8.75 1.58 -8.30
C ASP A 46 -9.04 2.05 -6.86
N LEU A 47 -8.39 3.14 -6.47
CA LEU A 47 -8.38 3.61 -5.10
C LEU A 47 -9.76 4.06 -4.62
N GLU A 48 -10.55 4.68 -5.49
CA GLU A 48 -11.86 5.21 -5.12
C GLU A 48 -12.90 4.11 -4.82
N HIS A 49 -12.86 3.03 -5.59
CA HIS A 49 -13.84 1.94 -5.49
C HIS A 49 -13.37 0.80 -4.59
N GLU A 50 -12.10 0.42 -4.68
CA GLU A 50 -11.61 -0.78 -4.01
C GLU A 50 -11.00 -0.51 -2.63
N LEU A 51 -10.32 0.63 -2.45
CA LEU A 51 -9.69 0.92 -1.17
C LEU A 51 -10.69 0.97 -0.01
N PRO A 52 -11.85 1.63 -0.11
CA PRO A 52 -12.85 1.62 0.96
C PRO A 52 -13.44 0.25 1.27
N ARG A 53 -13.43 -0.66 0.29
CA ARG A 53 -13.91 -2.04 0.49
C ARG A 53 -12.91 -2.90 1.24
N CYS A 54 -11.63 -2.57 1.13
CA CYS A 54 -10.54 -3.35 1.72
C CYS A 54 -10.12 -2.82 3.08
N LEU A 55 -10.28 -1.51 3.31
CA LEU A 55 -9.94 -0.86 4.58
C LEU A 55 -11.22 -0.67 5.42
N ALA A 56 -11.28 -1.32 6.56
CA ALA A 56 -12.45 -1.27 7.43
C ALA A 56 -12.77 0.14 7.97
N ASP A 57 -11.74 0.97 8.14
CA ASP A 57 -11.88 2.30 8.73
C ASP A 57 -12.17 3.40 7.71
N VAL A 58 -12.13 3.09 6.43
CA VAL A 58 -12.31 4.07 5.35
C VAL A 58 -13.68 3.87 4.73
N ARG A 59 -14.53 4.89 4.85
CA ARG A 59 -15.86 4.92 4.25
C ARG A 59 -15.81 5.36 2.78
N SER A 60 -14.97 6.34 2.47
CA SER A 60 -14.80 6.86 1.11
C SER A 60 -13.39 7.35 0.88
N PHE A 61 -12.95 7.24 -0.35
CA PHE A 61 -11.68 7.76 -0.83
C PHE A 61 -11.93 8.43 -2.17
N THR A 62 -11.74 9.74 -2.25
CA THR A 62 -12.09 10.53 -3.42
C THR A 62 -10.86 11.27 -3.93
N ILE A 63 -10.50 11.04 -5.18
CA ILE A 63 -9.41 11.75 -5.85
C ILE A 63 -9.89 13.16 -6.21
N THR A 64 -9.23 14.18 -5.67
CA THR A 64 -9.60 15.57 -5.85
C THR A 64 -8.74 16.30 -6.88
N ARG A 65 -7.53 15.79 -7.14
CA ARG A 65 -6.61 16.36 -8.11
C ARG A 65 -5.70 15.28 -8.68
N THR A 66 -5.45 15.35 -9.98
CA THR A 66 -4.54 14.45 -10.69
C THR A 66 -3.53 15.26 -11.47
N ASP A 67 -2.24 14.97 -11.26
CA ASP A 67 -1.12 15.57 -11.99
C ASP A 67 -0.11 14.46 -12.32
N GLY A 68 -0.32 13.80 -13.47
CA GLY A 68 0.48 12.64 -13.86
C GLY A 68 0.37 11.49 -12.84
N GLU A 69 1.50 11.10 -12.26
CA GLU A 69 1.57 10.05 -11.26
C GLU A 69 1.18 10.53 -9.85
N ARG A 70 1.08 11.84 -9.65
CA ARG A 70 0.73 12.44 -8.37
C ARG A 70 -0.74 12.73 -8.28
N LEU A 71 -1.36 12.28 -7.21
CA LEU A 71 -2.77 12.48 -6.93
C LEU A 71 -2.93 13.12 -5.55
N GLU A 72 -3.98 13.90 -5.40
CA GLU A 72 -4.48 14.31 -4.09
C GLU A 72 -5.83 13.67 -3.88
N ALA A 73 -6.07 13.18 -2.66
CA ALA A 73 -7.32 12.51 -2.33
C ALA A 73 -7.81 12.89 -0.94
N ASP A 74 -9.12 12.84 -0.76
CA ASP A 74 -9.78 13.00 0.52
C ASP A 74 -10.35 11.66 0.97
N ALA A 75 -9.95 11.20 2.15
CA ALA A 75 -10.52 10.02 2.78
C ALA A 75 -11.47 10.43 3.91
N ARG A 76 -12.56 9.71 4.04
CA ARG A 76 -13.51 9.86 5.15
C ARG A 76 -13.63 8.53 5.89
N GLY A 77 -13.54 8.59 7.21
CA GLY A 77 -13.78 7.47 8.09
C GLY A 77 -15.22 7.42 8.59
N PHE A 78 -15.56 6.36 9.31
CA PHE A 78 -16.92 6.12 9.82
C PHE A 78 -17.36 7.10 10.92
N ILE A 79 -16.42 7.76 11.61
CA ILE A 79 -16.71 8.67 12.72
C ILE A 79 -16.58 10.14 12.30
N GLY A 80 -16.78 10.44 11.02
CA GLY A 80 -16.61 11.79 10.49
C GLY A 80 -15.16 12.26 10.40
N LEU A 81 -14.19 11.39 10.63
CA LEU A 81 -12.79 11.69 10.46
C LEU A 81 -12.47 11.92 9.00
N ARG A 82 -11.73 12.98 8.72
CA ARG A 82 -11.25 13.32 7.37
C ARG A 82 -9.74 13.32 7.34
N ALA A 83 -9.18 12.79 6.27
CA ALA A 83 -7.75 12.85 6.03
C ALA A 83 -7.50 13.22 4.57
N ARG A 84 -6.55 14.11 4.36
CA ARG A 84 -6.06 14.44 3.02
C ARG A 84 -4.82 13.62 2.74
N PHE A 85 -4.81 12.95 1.60
CA PHE A 85 -3.69 12.11 1.17
C PHE A 85 -3.00 12.70 -0.05
N ASP A 86 -1.67 12.66 -0.01
CA ASP A 86 -0.83 12.79 -1.19
C ASP A 86 -0.51 11.38 -1.68
N VAL A 87 -0.79 11.12 -2.95
CA VAL A 87 -0.67 9.78 -3.54
C VAL A 87 0.31 9.81 -4.70
N ILE A 88 1.19 8.83 -4.74
CA ILE A 88 1.99 8.51 -5.94
C ILE A 88 1.48 7.17 -6.44
N LEU A 89 1.02 7.14 -7.70
CA LEU A 89 0.47 5.96 -8.33
C LEU A 89 1.20 5.67 -9.64
N ARG A 90 1.84 4.51 -9.69
CA ARG A 90 2.54 3.98 -10.88
C ARG A 90 2.13 2.54 -11.10
N PRO A 91 2.39 1.96 -12.28
CA PRO A 91 2.19 0.52 -12.46
C PRO A 91 2.96 -0.28 -11.40
N GLY A 92 2.22 -1.06 -10.61
CA GLY A 92 2.80 -1.90 -9.55
C GLY A 92 3.27 -1.18 -8.29
N TRP A 93 3.03 0.14 -8.16
CA TRP A 93 3.49 0.92 -7.03
C TRP A 93 2.49 2.02 -6.65
N CYS A 94 2.13 2.09 -5.37
CA CYS A 94 1.27 3.15 -4.85
C CYS A 94 1.72 3.51 -3.44
N VAL A 95 1.92 4.80 -3.18
CA VAL A 95 2.20 5.34 -1.85
C VAL A 95 1.18 6.42 -1.52
N MET A 96 0.54 6.29 -0.37
CA MET A 96 -0.49 7.21 0.12
C MET A 96 -0.03 7.78 1.46
N ARG A 97 0.13 9.08 1.54
CA ARG A 97 0.59 9.77 2.76
C ARG A 97 -0.43 10.79 3.21
N SER A 98 -0.80 10.71 4.47
CA SER A 98 -1.51 11.80 5.15
C SER A 98 -0.65 12.37 6.27
N ARG A 99 -1.20 13.29 7.03
CA ARG A 99 -0.49 13.87 8.18
C ARG A 99 -0.08 12.81 9.21
N PHE A 100 -0.91 11.80 9.44
CA PHE A 100 -0.71 10.79 10.48
C PHE A 100 -0.61 9.36 9.97
N LEU A 101 -0.94 9.11 8.71
CA LEU A 101 -1.03 7.76 8.16
C LEU A 101 -0.13 7.59 6.95
N LEU A 102 0.40 6.39 6.80
CA LEU A 102 1.12 5.94 5.62
C LEU A 102 0.50 4.62 5.17
N GLY A 103 0.08 4.57 3.93
CA GLY A 103 -0.33 3.34 3.25
C GLY A 103 0.47 3.19 1.97
N ALA A 104 0.80 1.97 1.60
CA ALA A 104 1.49 1.72 0.34
C ALA A 104 1.18 0.33 -0.18
N MET A 105 1.23 0.16 -1.48
CA MET A 105 1.03 -1.12 -2.16
C MET A 105 2.10 -1.34 -3.20
N ALA A 106 2.47 -2.59 -3.40
CA ALA A 106 3.36 -2.99 -4.48
C ALA A 106 2.94 -4.34 -5.05
N ALA A 107 3.17 -4.54 -6.34
CA ALA A 107 2.91 -5.79 -7.01
C ALA A 107 4.06 -6.13 -7.97
N GLU A 108 4.40 -7.42 -8.03
CA GLU A 108 5.42 -7.96 -8.92
C GLU A 108 4.89 -9.24 -9.57
N PRO A 109 5.05 -9.39 -10.90
CA PRO A 109 4.69 -10.63 -11.56
C PRO A 109 5.62 -11.78 -11.13
N THR A 110 5.06 -12.97 -11.03
CA THR A 110 5.80 -14.21 -10.76
C THR A 110 5.50 -15.25 -11.84
N ALA A 111 6.19 -16.40 -11.79
CA ALA A 111 5.93 -17.49 -12.71
C ALA A 111 4.50 -18.06 -12.60
N THR A 112 3.88 -17.95 -11.42
CA THR A 112 2.57 -18.58 -11.12
C THR A 112 1.45 -17.56 -10.86
N GLY A 113 1.74 -16.28 -10.95
CA GLY A 113 0.75 -15.24 -10.66
C GLY A 113 1.40 -13.91 -10.36
N THR A 114 0.95 -13.26 -9.29
CA THR A 114 1.44 -11.94 -8.88
C THR A 114 1.66 -11.93 -7.37
N ARG A 115 2.83 -11.44 -6.95
CA ARG A 115 3.07 -11.08 -5.55
C ARG A 115 2.46 -9.70 -5.30
N PHE A 116 1.66 -9.60 -4.28
CA PHE A 116 1.03 -8.36 -3.83
C PHE A 116 1.39 -8.11 -2.38
N ALA A 117 1.74 -6.88 -2.07
CA ALA A 117 2.07 -6.46 -0.72
C ALA A 117 1.38 -5.15 -0.36
N PHE A 118 0.98 -5.02 0.90
CA PHE A 118 0.42 -3.80 1.46
C PHE A 118 1.19 -3.40 2.72
N LEU A 119 1.48 -2.11 2.82
CA LEU A 119 2.11 -1.48 3.98
C LEU A 119 1.12 -0.57 4.67
N GLY A 120 1.01 -0.69 5.99
CA GLY A 120 0.28 0.24 6.83
C GLY A 120 1.16 0.76 7.96
N GLY A 121 1.06 2.05 8.26
CA GLY A 121 1.85 2.67 9.31
C GLY A 121 1.32 4.03 9.74
N PHE A 122 1.86 4.52 10.84
CA PHE A 122 1.54 5.83 11.40
C PHE A 122 2.72 6.79 11.25
N ARG A 123 2.40 8.07 11.10
CA ARG A 123 3.37 9.15 10.90
C ARG A 123 3.15 10.26 11.92
N PHE A 124 3.46 10.01 13.19
CA PHE A 124 3.39 11.04 14.22
C PHE A 124 4.58 10.93 15.18
N PRO A 125 4.93 12.00 15.91
CA PRO A 125 5.99 11.95 16.92
C PRO A 125 5.70 10.87 17.98
N GLY A 126 6.73 10.14 18.41
CA GLY A 126 6.59 9.09 19.42
C GLY A 126 6.30 7.70 18.88
N THR A 127 6.21 7.53 17.54
CA THR A 127 6.02 6.18 16.95
C THR A 127 7.21 5.26 17.19
N ARG A 128 8.41 5.80 17.30
CA ARG A 128 9.63 5.00 17.46
C ARG A 128 9.62 4.16 18.75
N PRO A 129 9.37 4.70 19.95
CA PRO A 129 9.26 3.90 21.16
C PRO A 129 8.03 3.00 21.19
N ALA A 130 6.95 3.37 20.48
CA ALA A 130 5.73 2.59 20.38
C ALA A 130 5.76 1.55 19.23
N ALA A 131 6.84 1.48 18.44
CA ALA A 131 6.92 0.64 17.25
C ALA A 131 6.55 -0.84 17.50
N PRO A 132 7.03 -1.53 18.56
CA PRO A 132 6.64 -2.91 18.79
C PRO A 132 5.14 -3.08 18.99
N VAL A 133 4.50 -2.17 19.73
CA VAL A 133 3.04 -2.19 19.99
C VAL A 133 2.27 -1.90 18.70
N LEU A 134 2.71 -0.90 17.93
CA LEU A 134 2.09 -0.55 16.65
C LEU A 134 2.14 -1.70 15.66
N ARG A 135 3.24 -2.44 15.60
CA ARG A 135 3.37 -3.64 14.76
C ARG A 135 2.43 -4.74 15.21
N LEU A 136 2.32 -4.96 16.52
CA LEU A 136 1.45 -5.98 17.08
C LEU A 136 -0.02 -5.71 16.76
N VAL A 137 -0.45 -4.46 16.89
CA VAL A 137 -1.83 -4.03 16.62
C VAL A 137 -2.08 -3.90 15.12
N GLY A 138 -1.11 -3.39 14.37
CA GLY A 138 -1.26 -3.12 12.94
C GLY A 138 -1.22 -4.36 12.06
N ARG A 139 -0.51 -5.41 12.47
CA ARG A 139 -0.36 -6.61 11.64
C ARG A 139 -1.68 -7.31 11.30
N PRO A 140 -2.61 -7.54 12.23
CA PRO A 140 -3.92 -8.08 11.88
C PRO A 140 -4.71 -7.19 10.93
N ALA A 141 -4.64 -5.87 11.10
CA ALA A 141 -5.33 -4.91 10.24
C ALA A 141 -4.79 -4.95 8.81
N VAL A 142 -3.48 -4.92 8.64
CA VAL A 142 -2.83 -5.01 7.31
C VAL A 142 -3.07 -6.38 6.67
N SER A 143 -3.01 -7.45 7.44
CA SER A 143 -3.34 -8.80 6.96
C SER A 143 -4.78 -8.89 6.45
N HIS A 144 -5.71 -8.24 7.12
CA HIS A 144 -7.11 -8.14 6.69
C HIS A 144 -7.23 -7.43 5.34
N VAL A 145 -6.53 -6.31 5.17
CA VAL A 145 -6.51 -5.56 3.90
C VAL A 145 -6.01 -6.43 2.75
N VAL A 146 -4.89 -7.11 2.93
CA VAL A 146 -4.31 -8.00 1.92
C VAL A 146 -5.27 -9.12 1.54
N ARG A 147 -5.92 -9.73 2.52
CA ARG A 147 -6.91 -10.78 2.30
C ARG A 147 -8.12 -10.26 1.53
N ARG A 148 -8.62 -9.08 1.86
CA ARG A 148 -9.74 -8.46 1.16
C ARG A 148 -9.38 -8.15 -0.30
N TYR A 149 -8.18 -7.63 -0.58
CA TYR A 149 -7.72 -7.44 -1.95
C TYR A 149 -7.63 -8.75 -2.72
N ALA A 150 -7.09 -9.80 -2.11
CA ALA A 150 -7.01 -11.11 -2.75
C ALA A 150 -8.40 -11.67 -3.10
N GLU A 151 -9.39 -11.52 -2.22
CA GLU A 151 -10.78 -11.89 -2.47
C GLU A 151 -11.39 -11.06 -3.61
N ARG A 152 -11.16 -9.75 -3.62
CA ARG A 152 -11.67 -8.85 -4.66
C ARG A 152 -11.07 -9.15 -6.04
N ILE A 153 -9.80 -9.48 -6.11
CA ILE A 153 -9.12 -9.84 -7.35
C ILE A 153 -9.68 -11.17 -7.89
N GLY A 154 -10.02 -12.10 -7.02
CA GLY A 154 -10.58 -13.41 -7.39
C GLY A 154 -12.02 -13.38 -7.90
N THR A 155 -12.70 -12.26 -7.80
CA THR A 155 -14.07 -12.06 -8.35
C THR A 155 -13.97 -11.27 -9.67
#